data_dd981d6b309392669398425ba75de9d6
#
_entry.id   dd981d6b309392669398425ba75de9d6
#
_cell.length_a   1.000
_cell.length_b   1.000
_cell.length_c   1.000
_cell.angle_alpha   90.00
_cell.angle_beta   90.00
_cell.angle_gamma   90.00
#
_symmetry.space_group_name_H-M   'P 1'
#
loop_
_entity.id
_entity.type
_entity.pdbx_description
1 polymer ?
#
loop_
_entity_poly.entity_id
_entity_poly.type
_entity_poly.pdbx_seq_one_letter_code
_entity_poly.pdbx_strand_id
1 'polypeptide(L)'
;MKIIVLLYDGREAAASIIGTDPEIDLAVLKINIEGLTPIALGNPDQARIGDVVLAIGNPSGIGQSVTQGIISAKGRTTQQENIFENFIQTDAAINAGSSGGALVDAYGNLLGINTAKLGASGISFAIPVDEAQTVLEDILQHGRVVRGWLGMSANPGFLAESIAKELGVSQTFGISGITNGGPADNSGIRVGDLIVKIDAVPVTDPTASVMQITNVSPGQPVKISVLREDKLLEFTVIAGDRGEALAKGLL
;
A
#
# COMPACT_ATOMS: atom_id res chain seq x y z
N MET A 1 -4.36 21.49 -15.54
CA MET A 1 -3.23 21.92 -14.68
C MET A 1 -1.94 21.73 -15.47
N LYS A 2 -1.00 22.71 -15.49
CA LYS A 2 0.31 22.58 -16.16
C LYS A 2 1.34 22.16 -15.08
N ILE A 3 2.01 21.03 -15.28
CA ILE A 3 3.08 20.55 -14.39
C ILE A 3 4.40 20.79 -15.10
N ILE A 4 5.35 21.42 -14.42
CA ILE A 4 6.71 21.65 -14.89
C ILE A 4 7.65 20.98 -13.92
N VAL A 5 8.56 20.15 -14.44
CA VAL A 5 9.66 19.53 -13.68
C VAL A 5 10.90 20.37 -13.92
N LEU A 6 11.47 20.88 -12.83
CA LEU A 6 12.76 21.57 -12.84
C LEU A 6 13.85 20.57 -12.41
N LEU A 7 14.82 20.36 -13.30
CA LEU A 7 15.96 19.46 -13.02
C LEU A 7 17.05 20.21 -12.23
N TYR A 8 17.92 19.44 -11.58
CA TYR A 8 19.02 20.00 -10.77
C TYR A 8 20.01 20.86 -11.58
N ASP A 9 20.12 20.59 -12.89
CA ASP A 9 20.98 21.34 -13.81
C ASP A 9 20.30 22.61 -14.39
N GLY A 10 19.10 22.95 -13.92
CA GLY A 10 18.34 24.12 -14.33
C GLY A 10 17.46 23.92 -15.57
N ARG A 11 17.49 22.75 -16.22
CA ARG A 11 16.58 22.46 -17.34
C ARG A 11 15.16 22.30 -16.84
N GLU A 12 14.21 22.75 -17.64
CA GLU A 12 12.78 22.60 -17.37
C GLU A 12 12.11 21.68 -18.40
N ALA A 13 11.20 20.84 -17.95
CA ALA A 13 10.40 19.99 -18.81
C ALA A 13 8.92 20.03 -18.41
N ALA A 14 8.04 20.16 -19.41
CA ALA A 14 6.62 19.97 -19.19
C ALA A 14 6.35 18.48 -18.93
N ALA A 15 5.57 18.18 -17.88
CA ALA A 15 5.17 16.84 -17.55
C ALA A 15 3.71 16.58 -17.91
N SER A 16 3.43 15.36 -18.37
CA SER A 16 2.07 14.82 -18.51
C SER A 16 1.82 13.76 -17.44
N ILE A 17 0.61 13.74 -16.88
CA ILE A 17 0.16 12.67 -16.00
C ILE A 17 -0.16 11.47 -16.87
N ILE A 18 0.49 10.33 -16.60
CA ILE A 18 0.22 9.05 -17.26
C ILE A 18 -0.89 8.28 -16.52
N GLY A 19 -0.90 8.38 -15.20
CA GLY A 19 -1.92 7.81 -14.35
C GLY A 19 -1.71 8.20 -12.89
N THR A 20 -2.71 7.91 -12.08
CA THR A 20 -2.69 8.21 -10.63
C THR A 20 -3.23 7.05 -9.84
N ASP A 21 -2.78 6.95 -8.60
CA ASP A 21 -3.34 6.11 -7.56
C ASP A 21 -3.70 6.99 -6.35
N PRO A 22 -4.97 7.40 -6.23
CA PRO A 22 -5.40 8.20 -5.09
C PRO A 22 -5.40 7.44 -3.76
N GLU A 23 -5.43 6.10 -3.78
CA GLU A 23 -5.51 5.29 -2.56
C GLU A 23 -4.19 5.27 -1.78
N ILE A 24 -3.05 5.38 -2.48
CA ILE A 24 -1.72 5.49 -1.84
C ILE A 24 -1.00 6.81 -2.19
N ASP A 25 -1.72 7.80 -2.72
CA ASP A 25 -1.22 9.16 -3.01
C ASP A 25 -0.03 9.17 -4.00
N LEU A 26 -0.11 8.40 -5.10
CA LEU A 26 0.90 8.37 -6.14
C LEU A 26 0.39 8.92 -7.48
N ALA A 27 1.29 9.56 -8.23
CA ALA A 27 1.07 9.95 -9.62
C ALA A 27 2.30 9.58 -10.45
N VAL A 28 2.06 8.98 -11.63
CA VAL A 28 3.08 8.70 -12.62
C VAL A 28 3.11 9.84 -13.63
N LEU A 29 4.27 10.50 -13.73
CA LEU A 29 4.50 11.62 -14.63
C LEU A 29 5.47 11.21 -15.74
N LYS A 30 5.21 11.69 -16.96
CA LYS A 30 6.11 11.56 -18.12
C LYS A 30 6.67 12.92 -18.50
N ILE A 31 7.99 13.01 -18.67
CA ILE A 31 8.69 14.14 -19.26
C ILE A 31 9.44 13.69 -20.51
N ASN A 32 9.58 14.61 -21.48
CA ASN A 32 10.36 14.40 -22.70
C ASN A 32 11.64 15.22 -22.62
N ILE A 33 12.69 14.64 -22.03
CA ILE A 33 14.02 15.26 -21.94
C ILE A 33 15.06 14.14 -21.95
N GLU A 34 16.18 14.39 -22.62
CA GLU A 34 17.28 13.42 -22.73
C GLU A 34 18.34 13.64 -21.64
N GLY A 35 19.21 12.65 -21.46
CA GLY A 35 20.35 12.72 -20.54
C GLY A 35 19.92 12.64 -19.07
N LEU A 36 18.84 11.91 -18.77
CA LEU A 36 18.45 11.61 -17.40
C LEU A 36 19.20 10.38 -16.88
N THR A 37 19.63 10.44 -15.63
CA THR A 37 20.19 9.29 -14.92
C THR A 37 19.13 8.73 -13.98
N PRO A 38 18.64 7.50 -14.21
CA PRO A 38 17.67 6.88 -13.30
C PRO A 38 18.35 6.56 -11.96
N ILE A 39 17.58 6.70 -10.87
CA ILE A 39 18.02 6.26 -9.55
C ILE A 39 18.03 4.73 -9.49
N ALA A 40 19.00 4.14 -8.79
CA ALA A 40 19.00 2.71 -8.50
C ALA A 40 17.88 2.39 -7.50
N LEU A 41 17.12 1.32 -7.75
CA LEU A 41 16.07 0.87 -6.85
C LEU A 41 16.68 -0.01 -5.75
N GLY A 42 16.32 0.27 -4.51
CA GLY A 42 16.65 -0.55 -3.34
C GLY A 42 15.61 -1.64 -3.12
N ASN A 43 15.76 -2.34 -2.01
CA ASN A 43 14.83 -3.39 -1.59
C ASN A 43 14.30 -3.08 -0.18
N PRO A 44 13.05 -2.57 -0.04
CA PRO A 44 12.47 -2.25 1.25
C PRO A 44 12.34 -3.46 2.17
N ASP A 45 12.17 -4.67 1.63
CA ASP A 45 12.04 -5.89 2.44
C ASP A 45 13.34 -6.23 3.16
N GLN A 46 14.48 -5.97 2.54
CA GLN A 46 15.80 -6.20 3.13
C GLN A 46 16.23 -5.09 4.09
N ALA A 47 15.64 -3.91 3.98
CA ALA A 47 15.89 -2.80 4.87
C ALA A 47 15.35 -3.08 6.27
N ARG A 48 16.13 -2.74 7.31
CA ARG A 48 15.84 -3.05 8.71
C ARG A 48 15.58 -1.79 9.51
N ILE A 49 14.78 -1.92 10.55
CA ILE A 49 14.63 -0.87 11.56
C ILE A 49 16.01 -0.55 12.15
N GLY A 50 16.36 0.73 12.16
CA GLY A 50 17.68 1.24 12.59
C GLY A 50 18.65 1.50 11.43
N ASP A 51 18.38 1.05 10.20
CA ASP A 51 19.20 1.37 9.04
C ASP A 51 19.12 2.87 8.73
N VAL A 52 20.27 3.47 8.41
CA VAL A 52 20.37 4.90 8.07
C VAL A 52 19.72 5.18 6.72
N VAL A 53 18.93 6.24 6.68
CA VAL A 53 18.28 6.73 5.45
C VAL A 53 18.46 8.22 5.28
N LEU A 54 18.39 8.68 4.03
CA LEU A 54 18.39 10.10 3.66
C LEU A 54 17.07 10.42 2.97
N ALA A 55 16.38 11.44 3.45
CA ALA A 55 15.21 12.00 2.78
C ALA A 55 15.65 13.20 1.94
N ILE A 56 15.37 13.12 0.63
CA ILE A 56 15.73 14.14 -0.37
C ILE A 56 14.45 14.79 -0.85
N GLY A 57 14.40 16.12 -0.90
CA GLY A 57 13.22 16.85 -1.34
C GLY A 57 13.53 18.32 -1.60
N ASN A 58 12.48 19.11 -1.86
CA ASN A 58 12.58 20.57 -2.04
C ASN A 58 11.58 21.27 -1.11
N PRO A 59 11.83 21.25 0.22
CA PRO A 59 10.92 21.83 1.19
C PRO A 59 10.73 23.32 0.93
N SER A 60 9.47 23.76 0.91
CA SER A 60 9.08 25.18 0.71
C SER A 60 9.59 25.81 -0.58
N GLY A 61 10.09 25.05 -1.55
CA GLY A 61 10.61 25.56 -2.83
C GLY A 61 11.88 26.40 -2.73
N ILE A 62 12.61 26.30 -1.60
CA ILE A 62 13.84 27.08 -1.35
C ILE A 62 15.12 26.40 -1.87
N GLY A 63 14.98 25.25 -2.54
CA GLY A 63 16.06 24.46 -3.08
C GLY A 63 16.09 23.03 -2.53
N GLN A 64 16.84 22.19 -3.22
CA GLN A 64 17.00 20.78 -2.84
C GLN A 64 17.65 20.67 -1.45
N SER A 65 17.07 19.86 -0.60
CA SER A 65 17.53 19.62 0.76
C SER A 65 17.62 18.12 1.02
N VAL A 66 18.57 17.75 1.85
CA VAL A 66 18.77 16.37 2.32
C VAL A 66 18.73 16.35 3.83
N THR A 67 17.94 15.46 4.39
CA THR A 67 17.90 15.21 5.83
C THR A 67 18.25 13.76 6.11
N GLN A 68 18.88 13.48 7.25
CA GLN A 68 19.27 12.14 7.66
C GLN A 68 18.40 11.67 8.84
N GLY A 69 18.11 10.40 8.85
CA GLY A 69 17.45 9.69 9.93
C GLY A 69 17.68 8.18 9.81
N ILE A 70 16.80 7.41 10.44
CA ILE A 70 16.79 5.95 10.37
C ILE A 70 15.41 5.45 9.97
N ILE A 71 15.31 4.20 9.54
CA ILE A 71 14.04 3.49 9.47
C ILE A 71 13.56 3.25 10.92
N SER A 72 12.49 3.93 11.32
CA SER A 72 11.93 3.81 12.68
C SER A 72 10.93 2.66 12.79
N ALA A 73 10.19 2.37 11.70
CA ALA A 73 9.26 1.25 11.60
C ALA A 73 8.95 0.94 10.12
N LYS A 74 8.30 -0.20 9.88
CA LYS A 74 7.77 -0.61 8.58
C LYS A 74 6.31 -1.05 8.76
N GLY A 75 5.53 -1.07 7.67
CA GLY A 75 4.14 -1.51 7.72
C GLY A 75 3.22 -0.56 8.49
N ARG A 76 3.45 0.76 8.39
CA ARG A 76 2.66 1.75 9.13
C ARG A 76 1.48 2.26 8.32
N THR A 77 0.37 2.44 9.00
CA THR A 77 -0.82 3.14 8.52
C THR A 77 -0.99 4.44 9.31
N THR A 78 -1.37 5.53 8.65
CA THR A 78 -1.61 6.83 9.28
C THR A 78 -3.09 7.06 9.57
N GLN A 79 -3.97 6.44 8.80
CA GLN A 79 -5.42 6.52 8.92
C GLN A 79 -5.98 5.10 9.07
N GLN A 80 -6.77 4.88 10.10
CA GLN A 80 -7.36 3.56 10.35
C GLN A 80 -8.30 3.09 9.23
N GLU A 81 -8.74 3.99 8.37
CA GLU A 81 -9.68 3.71 7.27
C GLU A 81 -8.97 3.45 5.94
N ASN A 82 -7.68 3.82 5.79
CA ASN A 82 -6.93 3.55 4.56
C ASN A 82 -6.16 2.23 4.68
N ILE A 83 -6.77 1.17 4.17
CA ILE A 83 -6.24 -0.20 4.22
C ILE A 83 -5.06 -0.45 3.26
N PHE A 84 -4.72 0.51 2.40
CA PHE A 84 -3.64 0.38 1.42
C PHE A 84 -2.32 1.01 1.88
N GLU A 85 -2.32 1.68 3.02
CA GLU A 85 -1.11 2.26 3.57
C GLU A 85 -0.20 1.19 4.17
N ASN A 86 1.06 1.18 3.75
CA ASN A 86 2.11 0.28 4.23
C ASN A 86 3.44 1.05 4.32
N PHE A 87 3.44 2.18 4.99
CA PHE A 87 4.54 3.12 4.97
C PHE A 87 5.80 2.64 5.68
N ILE A 88 6.95 3.08 5.14
CA ILE A 88 8.21 3.16 5.87
C ILE A 88 8.12 4.40 6.76
N GLN A 89 8.27 4.23 8.06
CA GLN A 89 8.39 5.33 9.02
C GLN A 89 9.85 5.69 9.21
N THR A 90 10.16 6.99 9.23
CA THR A 90 11.50 7.52 9.50
C THR A 90 11.42 8.75 10.39
N ASP A 91 12.50 9.04 11.11
CA ASP A 91 12.71 10.29 11.85
C ASP A 91 13.49 11.32 11.02
N ALA A 92 13.92 10.99 9.80
CA ALA A 92 14.42 11.97 8.85
C ALA A 92 13.36 13.06 8.61
N ALA A 93 13.76 14.32 8.68
CA ALA A 93 12.82 15.43 8.60
C ALA A 93 12.22 15.55 7.19
N ILE A 94 10.93 15.23 7.04
CA ILE A 94 10.13 15.42 5.83
C ILE A 94 9.14 16.55 6.11
N ASN A 95 9.18 17.62 5.31
CA ASN A 95 8.34 18.79 5.46
C ASN A 95 7.55 19.07 4.18
N ALA A 96 6.59 19.99 4.24
CA ALA A 96 5.82 20.41 3.06
C ALA A 96 6.76 20.80 1.91
N GLY A 97 6.56 20.22 0.74
CA GLY A 97 7.43 20.33 -0.43
C GLY A 97 8.47 19.20 -0.56
N SER A 98 8.66 18.36 0.47
CA SER A 98 9.47 17.13 0.35
C SER A 98 8.68 15.94 -0.19
N SER A 99 7.33 16.01 -0.19
CA SER A 99 6.48 14.96 -0.76
C SER A 99 6.78 14.76 -2.26
N GLY A 100 6.83 13.49 -2.68
CA GLY A 100 7.28 13.09 -4.01
C GLY A 100 8.80 12.98 -4.15
N GLY A 101 9.58 13.42 -3.16
CA GLY A 101 11.02 13.23 -3.07
C GLY A 101 11.42 11.81 -2.68
N ALA A 102 12.71 11.52 -2.69
CA ALA A 102 13.25 10.20 -2.45
C ALA A 102 13.59 9.96 -0.97
N LEU A 103 13.26 8.77 -0.46
CA LEU A 103 13.91 8.19 0.70
C LEU A 103 14.94 7.16 0.19
N VAL A 104 16.22 7.37 0.46
CA VAL A 104 17.28 6.50 -0.02
C VAL A 104 18.06 5.87 1.13
N ASP A 105 18.67 4.71 0.88
CA ASP A 105 19.60 4.08 1.80
C ASP A 105 20.97 4.80 1.81
N ALA A 106 21.90 4.33 2.64
CA ALA A 106 23.25 4.88 2.75
C ALA A 106 24.10 4.71 1.48
N TYR A 107 23.65 3.90 0.52
CA TYR A 107 24.31 3.66 -0.79
C TYR A 107 23.68 4.47 -1.92
N GLY A 108 22.60 5.22 -1.64
CA GLY A 108 21.86 6.01 -2.62
C GLY A 108 20.78 5.25 -3.39
N ASN A 109 20.43 4.02 -2.98
CA ASN A 109 19.34 3.29 -3.60
C ASN A 109 17.98 3.78 -3.06
N LEU A 110 16.99 3.93 -3.93
CA LEU A 110 15.65 4.35 -3.58
C LEU A 110 14.93 3.28 -2.76
N LEU A 111 14.58 3.58 -1.53
CA LEU A 111 13.76 2.73 -0.67
C LEU A 111 12.29 3.13 -0.68
N GLY A 112 11.98 4.40 -0.91
CA GLY A 112 10.60 4.86 -0.92
C GLY A 112 10.45 6.29 -1.44
N ILE A 113 9.20 6.70 -1.58
CA ILE A 113 8.79 8.04 -2.01
C ILE A 113 8.22 8.78 -0.80
N ASN A 114 8.83 9.91 -0.44
CA ASN A 114 8.39 10.72 0.70
C ASN A 114 6.94 11.18 0.51
N THR A 115 6.09 11.04 1.52
CA THR A 115 4.69 11.45 1.43
C THR A 115 4.27 12.32 2.59
N ALA A 116 3.86 11.78 3.71
CA ALA A 116 3.22 12.50 4.80
C ALA A 116 4.11 12.65 6.03
N LYS A 117 3.71 13.51 6.94
CA LYS A 117 4.20 13.56 8.32
C LYS A 117 3.04 13.63 9.30
N LEU A 118 3.19 13.01 10.46
CA LEU A 118 2.24 13.11 11.57
C LEU A 118 2.64 14.26 12.50
N GLY A 119 1.98 15.41 12.32
CA GLY A 119 2.14 16.58 13.20
C GLY A 119 3.58 17.11 13.29
N ALA A 120 3.93 17.69 14.46
CA ALA A 120 5.24 18.26 14.76
C ALA A 120 6.21 17.25 15.44
N SER A 121 5.91 15.97 15.45
CA SER A 121 6.51 14.96 16.33
C SER A 121 7.76 14.27 15.78
N GLY A 122 8.30 14.69 14.63
CA GLY A 122 9.46 13.99 14.04
C GLY A 122 9.13 12.59 13.50
N ILE A 123 7.87 12.33 13.20
CA ILE A 123 7.41 11.09 12.55
C ILE A 123 7.08 11.42 11.09
N SER A 124 7.82 10.82 10.19
CA SER A 124 7.68 11.00 8.74
C SER A 124 7.46 9.65 8.06
N PHE A 125 6.85 9.68 6.87
CA PHE A 125 6.48 8.48 6.12
C PHE A 125 6.94 8.54 4.67
N ALA A 126 7.25 7.36 4.13
CA ALA A 126 7.51 7.17 2.71
C ALA A 126 6.78 5.92 2.22
N ILE A 127 6.26 6.00 0.99
CA ILE A 127 5.66 4.86 0.27
C ILE A 127 6.81 3.96 -0.18
N PRO A 128 6.80 2.65 0.13
CA PRO A 128 7.83 1.72 -0.31
C PRO A 128 7.99 1.70 -1.84
N VAL A 129 9.22 1.56 -2.33
CA VAL A 129 9.49 1.64 -3.78
C VAL A 129 8.91 0.46 -4.56
N ASP A 130 8.80 -0.70 -3.97
CA ASP A 130 8.18 -1.90 -4.56
C ASP A 130 6.67 -1.70 -4.81
N GLU A 131 5.97 -1.02 -3.89
CA GLU A 131 4.58 -0.61 -4.12
C GLU A 131 4.48 0.42 -5.25
N ALA A 132 5.37 1.42 -5.24
CA ALA A 132 5.41 2.41 -6.30
C ALA A 132 5.72 1.77 -7.68
N GLN A 133 6.55 0.72 -7.73
CA GLN A 133 6.81 -0.05 -8.95
C GLN A 133 5.55 -0.80 -9.42
N THR A 134 4.84 -1.46 -8.51
CA THR A 134 3.57 -2.14 -8.85
C THR A 134 2.56 -1.16 -9.45
N VAL A 135 2.40 0.02 -8.85
CA VAL A 135 1.53 1.08 -9.39
C VAL A 135 1.99 1.56 -10.76
N LEU A 136 3.31 1.75 -10.95
CA LEU A 136 3.87 2.15 -12.23
C LEU A 136 3.59 1.11 -13.31
N GLU A 137 3.83 -0.18 -13.02
CA GLU A 137 3.60 -1.28 -13.95
C GLU A 137 2.13 -1.38 -14.35
N ASP A 138 1.22 -1.32 -13.40
CA ASP A 138 -0.23 -1.34 -13.64
C ASP A 138 -0.67 -0.17 -14.54
N ILE A 139 -0.20 1.05 -14.23
CA ILE A 139 -0.54 2.23 -15.03
C ILE A 139 0.01 2.11 -16.45
N LEU A 140 1.22 1.58 -16.65
CA LEU A 140 1.81 1.41 -17.96
C LEU A 140 1.13 0.30 -18.77
N GLN A 141 0.69 -0.79 -18.12
CA GLN A 141 0.07 -1.93 -18.78
C GLN A 141 -1.43 -1.76 -19.01
N HIS A 142 -2.12 -1.17 -18.03
CA HIS A 142 -3.60 -1.14 -17.99
C HIS A 142 -4.17 0.28 -18.06
N GLY A 143 -3.32 1.32 -18.00
CA GLY A 143 -3.75 2.73 -17.93
C GLY A 143 -4.31 3.14 -16.57
N ARG A 144 -4.34 2.24 -15.59
CA ARG A 144 -4.84 2.44 -14.23
C ARG A 144 -4.27 1.40 -13.28
N VAL A 145 -4.38 1.64 -12.00
CA VAL A 145 -4.06 0.63 -10.99
C VAL A 145 -5.13 -0.46 -10.96
N VAL A 146 -4.70 -1.70 -10.83
CA VAL A 146 -5.55 -2.89 -10.80
C VAL A 146 -5.42 -3.56 -9.45
N ARG A 147 -6.50 -3.57 -8.67
CA ARG A 147 -6.55 -4.22 -7.35
C ARG A 147 -7.67 -5.24 -7.28
N GLY A 148 -7.41 -6.35 -6.60
CA GLY A 148 -8.42 -7.33 -6.25
C GLY A 148 -9.44 -6.75 -5.28
N TRP A 149 -10.65 -7.27 -5.36
CA TRP A 149 -11.77 -6.91 -4.50
C TRP A 149 -12.63 -8.14 -4.22
N LEU A 150 -12.95 -8.35 -2.96
CA LEU A 150 -13.79 -9.49 -2.57
C LEU A 150 -15.23 -9.12 -2.24
N GLY A 151 -15.55 -7.83 -2.12
CA GLY A 151 -16.92 -7.39 -1.84
C GLY A 151 -17.36 -7.66 -0.41
N MET A 152 -16.46 -7.47 0.54
CA MET A 152 -16.77 -7.62 1.96
C MET A 152 -16.09 -6.52 2.79
N SER A 153 -16.73 -6.16 3.90
CA SER A 153 -16.17 -5.33 4.95
C SER A 153 -15.92 -6.18 6.19
N ALA A 154 -14.86 -5.89 6.91
CA ALA A 154 -14.50 -6.65 8.10
C ALA A 154 -13.98 -5.73 9.21
N ASN A 155 -14.24 -6.13 10.46
CA ASN A 155 -13.73 -5.47 11.65
C ASN A 155 -12.83 -6.43 12.43
N PRO A 156 -11.94 -5.94 13.33
CA PRO A 156 -11.21 -6.82 14.23
C PRO A 156 -12.16 -7.81 14.93
N GLY A 157 -11.85 -9.09 14.85
CA GLY A 157 -12.61 -10.17 15.44
C GLY A 157 -11.85 -10.80 16.60
N PHE A 158 -12.53 -11.61 17.39
CA PHE A 158 -11.98 -12.31 18.54
C PHE A 158 -12.18 -13.81 18.40
N LEU A 159 -11.10 -14.57 18.65
CA LEU A 159 -11.13 -16.01 18.77
C LEU A 159 -10.85 -16.42 20.22
N ALA A 160 -11.45 -17.53 20.64
CA ALA A 160 -11.03 -18.14 21.89
C ALA A 160 -9.55 -18.53 21.79
N GLU A 161 -8.78 -18.35 22.88
CA GLU A 161 -7.33 -18.56 22.88
C GLU A 161 -6.93 -19.98 22.43
N SER A 162 -7.72 -20.99 22.81
CA SER A 162 -7.52 -22.38 22.39
C SER A 162 -7.62 -22.54 20.86
N ILE A 163 -8.61 -21.93 20.24
CA ILE A 163 -8.84 -21.98 18.79
C ILE A 163 -7.75 -21.17 18.07
N ALA A 164 -7.43 -19.99 18.57
CA ALA A 164 -6.36 -19.14 18.03
C ALA A 164 -5.02 -19.88 17.98
N LYS A 165 -4.67 -20.58 19.07
CA LYS A 165 -3.45 -21.38 19.15
C LYS A 165 -3.46 -22.59 18.20
N GLU A 166 -4.59 -23.30 18.10
CA GLU A 166 -4.73 -24.45 17.21
C GLU A 166 -4.58 -24.08 15.75
N LEU A 167 -5.17 -22.95 15.34
CA LEU A 167 -5.14 -22.45 13.97
C LEU A 167 -3.88 -21.66 13.61
N GLY A 168 -3.03 -21.34 14.60
CA GLY A 168 -1.84 -20.49 14.41
C GLY A 168 -2.20 -19.03 14.06
N VAL A 169 -3.36 -18.56 14.53
CA VAL A 169 -3.92 -17.23 14.24
C VAL A 169 -3.73 -16.34 15.45
N SER A 170 -3.05 -15.21 15.31
CA SER A 170 -2.88 -14.23 16.39
C SER A 170 -3.95 -13.13 16.38
N GLN A 171 -4.55 -12.90 15.21
CA GLN A 171 -5.61 -11.92 14.99
C GLN A 171 -6.64 -12.50 14.02
N THR A 172 -7.82 -11.93 13.94
CA THR A 172 -8.85 -12.32 12.98
C THR A 172 -9.71 -11.13 12.59
N PHE A 173 -10.48 -11.30 11.52
CA PHE A 173 -11.48 -10.35 11.08
C PHE A 173 -12.87 -10.97 11.11
N GLY A 174 -13.80 -10.30 11.76
CA GLY A 174 -15.21 -10.60 11.64
C GLY A 174 -15.82 -9.88 10.44
N ILE A 175 -16.43 -10.62 9.53
CA ILE A 175 -17.16 -10.04 8.40
C ILE A 175 -18.33 -9.23 8.93
N SER A 176 -18.31 -7.92 8.69
CA SER A 176 -19.35 -6.97 9.14
C SER A 176 -20.32 -6.56 8.03
N GLY A 177 -19.92 -6.73 6.77
CA GLY A 177 -20.74 -6.41 5.61
C GLY A 177 -20.35 -7.23 4.39
N ILE A 178 -21.32 -7.47 3.50
CA ILE A 178 -21.12 -8.13 2.22
C ILE A 178 -21.86 -7.35 1.15
N THR A 179 -21.18 -7.07 0.05
CA THR A 179 -21.78 -6.45 -1.13
C THR A 179 -22.64 -7.48 -1.85
N ASN A 180 -23.93 -7.20 -1.98
CA ASN A 180 -24.87 -8.09 -2.64
C ASN A 180 -24.46 -8.35 -4.11
N GLY A 181 -24.41 -9.63 -4.52
CA GLY A 181 -23.91 -10.06 -5.82
C GLY A 181 -22.41 -9.88 -6.02
N GLY A 182 -21.67 -9.47 -4.99
CA GLY A 182 -20.21 -9.38 -4.99
C GLY A 182 -19.53 -10.75 -4.89
N PRO A 183 -18.19 -10.80 -5.05
CA PRO A 183 -17.42 -12.05 -5.03
C PRO A 183 -17.63 -12.89 -3.77
N ALA A 184 -17.59 -12.28 -2.57
CA ALA A 184 -17.80 -12.99 -1.30
C ALA A 184 -19.23 -13.54 -1.16
N ASP A 185 -20.25 -12.76 -1.55
CA ASP A 185 -21.64 -13.19 -1.54
C ASP A 185 -21.84 -14.41 -2.45
N ASN A 186 -21.34 -14.33 -3.69
CA ASN A 186 -21.41 -15.41 -4.67
C ASN A 186 -20.68 -16.68 -4.22
N SER A 187 -19.69 -16.57 -3.34
CA SER A 187 -18.95 -17.72 -2.82
C SER A 187 -19.62 -18.35 -1.59
N GLY A 188 -20.59 -17.68 -0.96
CA GLY A 188 -21.31 -18.17 0.23
C GLY A 188 -20.68 -17.74 1.58
N ILE A 189 -19.75 -16.81 1.57
CA ILE A 189 -19.26 -16.10 2.77
C ILE A 189 -20.43 -15.29 3.35
N ARG A 190 -20.50 -15.13 4.67
CA ARG A 190 -21.62 -14.48 5.37
C ARG A 190 -21.13 -13.48 6.40
N VAL A 191 -21.96 -12.49 6.69
CA VAL A 191 -21.74 -11.61 7.84
C VAL A 191 -21.70 -12.46 9.12
N GLY A 192 -20.75 -12.19 9.99
CA GLY A 192 -20.47 -12.95 11.21
C GLY A 192 -19.39 -14.03 11.06
N ASP A 193 -18.97 -14.38 9.84
CA ASP A 193 -17.80 -15.25 9.65
C ASP A 193 -16.52 -14.61 10.20
N LEU A 194 -15.65 -15.39 10.82
CA LEU A 194 -14.34 -14.96 11.27
C LEU A 194 -13.28 -15.48 10.29
N ILE A 195 -12.60 -14.60 9.57
CA ILE A 195 -11.53 -14.99 8.64
C ILE A 195 -10.30 -15.42 9.43
N VAL A 196 -9.83 -16.63 9.21
CA VAL A 196 -8.68 -17.21 9.93
C VAL A 196 -7.49 -17.50 9.03
N LYS A 197 -7.70 -17.71 7.71
CA LYS A 197 -6.64 -17.90 6.72
C LYS A 197 -7.02 -17.30 5.38
N ILE A 198 -6.01 -16.84 4.64
CA ILE A 198 -6.09 -16.41 3.25
C ILE A 198 -5.02 -17.19 2.49
N ASP A 199 -5.40 -17.96 1.44
CA ASP A 199 -4.49 -18.84 0.68
C ASP A 199 -3.60 -19.71 1.57
N ALA A 200 -4.18 -20.34 2.59
CA ALA A 200 -3.48 -21.16 3.60
C ALA A 200 -2.56 -20.38 4.56
N VAL A 201 -2.37 -19.07 4.40
CA VAL A 201 -1.61 -18.22 5.33
C VAL A 201 -2.51 -17.83 6.50
N PRO A 202 -2.15 -18.13 7.76
CA PRO A 202 -2.92 -17.69 8.91
C PRO A 202 -2.96 -16.18 9.03
N VAL A 203 -4.09 -15.63 9.44
CA VAL A 203 -4.22 -14.20 9.72
C VAL A 203 -3.47 -13.86 11.00
N THR A 204 -2.35 -13.15 10.86
CA THR A 204 -1.50 -12.70 11.98
C THR A 204 -1.35 -11.18 12.01
N ASP A 205 -1.58 -10.54 10.89
CA ASP A 205 -1.51 -9.09 10.71
C ASP A 205 -2.64 -8.63 9.78
N PRO A 206 -3.50 -7.71 10.24
CA PRO A 206 -4.59 -7.16 9.44
C PRO A 206 -4.12 -6.52 8.13
N THR A 207 -3.11 -5.66 8.20
CA THR A 207 -2.62 -4.92 7.03
C THR A 207 -2.06 -5.87 5.97
N ALA A 208 -1.20 -6.81 6.38
CA ALA A 208 -0.65 -7.83 5.47
C ALA A 208 -1.76 -8.70 4.85
N SER A 209 -2.80 -9.02 5.59
CA SER A 209 -3.94 -9.81 5.09
C SER A 209 -4.75 -9.05 4.03
N VAL A 210 -4.96 -7.75 4.21
CA VAL A 210 -5.63 -6.91 3.21
C VAL A 210 -4.75 -6.78 1.97
N MET A 211 -3.46 -6.51 2.12
CA MET A 211 -2.51 -6.45 1.01
C MET A 211 -2.49 -7.75 0.20
N GLN A 212 -2.53 -8.90 0.87
CA GLN A 212 -2.63 -10.20 0.18
C GLN A 212 -3.88 -10.27 -0.71
N ILE A 213 -5.04 -9.80 -0.25
CA ILE A 213 -6.27 -9.79 -1.04
C ILE A 213 -6.18 -8.81 -2.21
N THR A 214 -5.69 -7.61 -1.98
CA THR A 214 -5.65 -6.54 -2.99
C THR A 214 -4.63 -6.77 -4.08
N ASN A 215 -3.58 -7.56 -3.80
CA ASN A 215 -2.57 -7.97 -4.77
C ASN A 215 -3.03 -9.12 -5.68
N VAL A 216 -4.18 -9.73 -5.40
CA VAL A 216 -4.75 -10.74 -6.31
C VAL A 216 -5.32 -10.06 -7.54
N SER A 217 -4.90 -10.50 -8.72
CA SER A 217 -5.45 -9.97 -9.96
C SER A 217 -6.94 -10.31 -10.09
N PRO A 218 -7.77 -9.41 -10.61
CA PRO A 218 -9.17 -9.69 -10.91
C PRO A 218 -9.33 -10.96 -11.74
N GLY A 219 -10.35 -11.78 -11.42
CA GLY A 219 -10.60 -13.07 -12.05
C GLY A 219 -9.81 -14.23 -11.45
N GLN A 220 -8.81 -13.98 -10.59
CA GLN A 220 -8.06 -15.05 -9.93
C GLN A 220 -8.79 -15.55 -8.67
N PRO A 221 -8.67 -16.83 -8.34
CA PRO A 221 -9.25 -17.40 -7.12
C PRO A 221 -8.41 -17.06 -5.89
N VAL A 222 -9.08 -16.77 -4.79
CA VAL A 222 -8.53 -16.63 -3.43
C VAL A 222 -9.22 -17.64 -2.54
N LYS A 223 -8.48 -18.40 -1.75
CA LYS A 223 -9.05 -19.30 -0.75
C LYS A 223 -9.18 -18.57 0.57
N ILE A 224 -10.38 -18.48 1.08
CA ILE A 224 -10.69 -17.86 2.36
C ILE A 224 -11.18 -18.94 3.31
N SER A 225 -10.42 -19.17 4.39
CA SER A 225 -10.88 -20.04 5.47
C SER A 225 -11.51 -19.19 6.57
N VAL A 226 -12.72 -19.55 6.96
CA VAL A 226 -13.46 -18.86 8.01
C VAL A 226 -13.89 -19.82 9.12
N LEU A 227 -14.05 -19.30 10.32
CA LEU A 227 -14.73 -19.96 11.40
C LEU A 227 -16.19 -19.45 11.45
N ARG A 228 -17.15 -20.36 11.28
CA ARG A 228 -18.61 -20.12 11.37
C ARG A 228 -19.23 -21.13 12.33
N GLU A 229 -19.83 -20.67 13.41
CA GLU A 229 -20.46 -21.55 14.42
C GLU A 229 -19.53 -22.70 14.85
N ASP A 230 -18.27 -22.36 15.22
CA ASP A 230 -17.21 -23.30 15.61
C ASP A 230 -16.78 -24.32 14.53
N LYS A 231 -17.20 -24.12 13.28
CA LYS A 231 -16.78 -24.96 12.14
C LYS A 231 -15.83 -24.20 11.23
N LEU A 232 -14.70 -24.82 10.92
CA LEU A 232 -13.77 -24.30 9.91
C LEU A 232 -14.33 -24.62 8.51
N LEU A 233 -14.59 -23.59 7.72
CA LEU A 233 -15.07 -23.68 6.34
C LEU A 233 -14.06 -23.02 5.41
N GLU A 234 -13.91 -23.56 4.20
CA GLU A 234 -13.08 -22.96 3.15
C GLU A 234 -13.95 -22.57 1.95
N PHE A 235 -13.77 -21.35 1.48
CA PHE A 235 -14.43 -20.79 0.31
C PHE A 235 -13.40 -20.40 -0.74
N THR A 236 -13.68 -20.66 -2.00
CA THR A 236 -12.92 -20.10 -3.12
C THR A 236 -13.68 -18.90 -3.66
N VAL A 237 -13.09 -17.72 -3.51
CA VAL A 237 -13.66 -16.45 -3.95
C VAL A 237 -12.93 -16.02 -5.20
N ILE A 238 -13.64 -15.73 -6.27
CA ILE A 238 -13.04 -15.17 -7.49
C ILE A 238 -12.95 -13.64 -7.29
N ALA A 239 -11.74 -13.12 -7.23
CA ALA A 239 -11.51 -11.69 -7.00
C ALA A 239 -12.17 -10.85 -8.12
N GLY A 240 -12.92 -9.84 -7.75
CA GLY A 240 -13.41 -8.81 -8.64
C GLY A 240 -12.37 -7.68 -8.83
N ASP A 241 -12.66 -6.76 -9.71
CA ASP A 241 -11.88 -5.55 -9.92
C ASP A 241 -12.39 -4.42 -9.01
N ARG A 242 -11.49 -3.92 -8.15
CA ARG A 242 -11.83 -2.85 -7.19
C ARG A 242 -12.20 -1.55 -7.89
N GLY A 243 -11.47 -1.18 -8.94
CA GLY A 243 -11.76 0.04 -9.71
C GLY A 243 -13.12 0.00 -10.39
N GLU A 244 -13.51 -1.18 -10.91
CA GLU A 244 -14.86 -1.37 -11.45
C GLU A 244 -15.94 -1.33 -10.35
N ALA A 245 -15.66 -1.92 -9.20
CA ALA A 245 -16.58 -1.89 -8.07
C ALA A 245 -16.81 -0.44 -7.58
N LEU A 246 -15.73 0.35 -7.47
CA LEU A 246 -15.80 1.77 -7.13
C LEU A 246 -16.63 2.56 -8.15
N ALA A 247 -16.39 2.35 -9.45
CA ALA A 247 -17.14 3.01 -10.52
C ALA A 247 -18.64 2.68 -10.52
N LYS A 248 -19.01 1.51 -10.00
CA LYS A 248 -20.40 1.06 -9.84
C LYS A 248 -21.03 1.48 -8.50
N GLY A 249 -20.28 2.16 -7.62
CA GLY A 249 -20.76 2.56 -6.29
C GLY A 249 -21.00 1.37 -5.34
N LEU A 250 -20.19 0.33 -5.45
CA LEU A 250 -20.29 -0.90 -4.66
C LEU A 250 -19.35 -0.92 -3.43
N LEU A 251 -18.58 0.15 -3.24
CA LEU A 251 -17.62 0.34 -2.14
C LEU A 251 -18.11 1.42 -1.20
#